data_0bca927f9222310d3af49507953cca65
#
_entry.id   0bca927f9222310d3af49507953cca65
#
_cell.length_a   1.000
_cell.length_b   1.000
_cell.length_c   1.000
_cell.angle_alpha   90.00
_cell.angle_beta   90.00
_cell.angle_gamma   90.00
#
_symmetry.space_group_name_H-M   'P 1'
#
loop_
_entity.id
_entity.type
_entity.pdbx_description
1 polymer ?
#
loop_
_entity_poly.entity_id
_entity_poly.type
_entity_poly.pdbx_seq_one_letter_code
_entity_poly.pdbx_strand_id
1 'polypeptide(L)'
;RDKGVRWEHVQFEDMFPGGSYCRDLLVAPGDPKTIYLAAGAGGGAAPADTVQEGALYRSRDAGETYDRLDLGETVPGRMMAIAIDAAAPDHIYCAAYSGEVYSSADGGSNWSKSRTPAEATRHLHVYPMVCG
;
A
#
# COMPACT_ATOMS: atom_id res chain seq x y z
N ARG A 1 -3.91 2.25 -24.73
CA ARG A 1 -4.86 2.98 -23.85
C ARG A 1 -4.99 4.41 -24.38
N ASP A 2 -6.12 5.02 -24.19
CA ASP A 2 -6.64 6.21 -24.90
C ASP A 2 -6.28 7.55 -24.23
N LYS A 3 -5.23 7.58 -23.42
CA LYS A 3 -4.72 8.76 -22.68
C LYS A 3 -5.78 9.43 -21.77
N GLY A 4 -6.65 8.62 -21.17
CA GLY A 4 -7.66 9.11 -20.24
C GLY A 4 -8.95 9.61 -20.90
N VAL A 5 -9.18 9.33 -22.16
CA VAL A 5 -10.45 9.66 -22.83
C VAL A 5 -11.59 8.79 -22.28
N ARG A 6 -11.27 7.58 -21.85
CA ARG A 6 -12.22 6.65 -21.24
C ARG A 6 -11.70 6.16 -19.90
N TRP A 7 -12.55 6.14 -18.89
CA TRP A 7 -12.27 5.63 -17.56
C TRP A 7 -13.23 4.49 -17.26
N GLU A 8 -12.68 3.38 -16.77
CA GLU A 8 -13.43 2.23 -16.29
C GLU A 8 -13.18 2.09 -14.79
N HIS A 9 -14.26 1.85 -14.06
CA HIS A 9 -14.15 1.57 -12.62
C HIS A 9 -13.75 0.11 -12.45
N VAL A 10 -12.58 -0.11 -11.83
CA VAL A 10 -12.11 -1.45 -11.48
C VAL A 10 -12.58 -1.75 -10.06
N GLN A 11 -13.37 -2.81 -9.90
CA GLN A 11 -13.80 -3.30 -8.59
C GLN A 11 -12.91 -4.46 -8.17
N PHE A 12 -12.37 -4.38 -6.98
CA PHE A 12 -11.60 -5.45 -6.35
C PHE A 12 -12.44 -6.03 -5.21
N GLU A 13 -13.42 -6.87 -5.55
CA GLU A 13 -14.39 -7.43 -4.60
C GLU A 13 -13.73 -8.30 -3.52
N ASP A 14 -12.55 -8.86 -3.82
CA ASP A 14 -11.83 -9.81 -2.97
C ASP A 14 -10.75 -9.17 -2.07
N MET A 15 -10.48 -7.86 -2.18
CA MET A 15 -9.43 -7.24 -1.38
C MET A 15 -9.73 -7.24 0.11
N PHE A 16 -10.91 -6.74 0.49
CA PHE A 16 -11.42 -6.80 1.86
C PHE A 16 -12.93 -7.01 1.86
N PRO A 17 -13.47 -7.86 2.75
CA PRO A 17 -14.89 -7.95 2.97
C PRO A 17 -15.46 -6.58 3.39
N GLY A 18 -16.45 -6.07 2.66
CA GLY A 18 -17.09 -4.79 2.97
C GLY A 18 -16.47 -3.55 2.36
N GLY A 19 -15.51 -3.72 1.44
CA GLY A 19 -14.92 -2.65 0.65
C GLY A 19 -13.47 -2.32 0.98
N SER A 20 -12.74 -1.92 -0.02
CA SER A 20 -11.33 -1.54 0.07
C SER A 20 -11.17 -0.03 0.06
N TYR A 21 -10.39 0.48 0.97
CA TYR A 21 -9.98 1.87 0.98
C TYR A 21 -8.57 2.00 0.45
N CYS A 22 -8.45 2.34 -0.84
CA CYS A 22 -7.17 2.54 -1.50
C CYS A 22 -6.64 3.94 -1.21
N ARG A 23 -5.38 4.03 -0.79
CA ARG A 23 -4.74 5.29 -0.36
C ARG A 23 -3.63 5.74 -1.27
N ASP A 24 -2.85 4.81 -1.77
CA ASP A 24 -1.69 5.13 -2.58
C ASP A 24 -1.50 4.07 -3.66
N LEU A 25 -1.04 4.50 -4.81
CA LEU A 25 -0.74 3.64 -5.95
C LEU A 25 0.58 4.08 -6.56
N LEU A 26 1.49 3.12 -6.74
CA LEU A 26 2.80 3.39 -7.29
C LEU A 26 3.15 2.37 -8.37
N VAL A 27 3.55 2.88 -9.53
CA VAL A 27 4.10 2.06 -10.61
C VAL A 27 5.59 1.87 -10.38
N ALA A 28 6.07 0.64 -10.45
CA ALA A 28 7.47 0.34 -10.20
C ALA A 28 8.40 1.05 -11.19
N PRO A 29 9.50 1.66 -10.74
CA PRO A 29 10.48 2.27 -11.61
C PRO A 29 11.04 1.25 -12.63
N GLY A 30 10.99 1.60 -13.90
CA GLY A 30 11.50 0.74 -14.99
C GLY A 30 10.61 -0.43 -15.41
N ASP A 31 9.53 -0.73 -14.67
CA ASP A 31 8.57 -1.77 -15.03
C ASP A 31 7.11 -1.28 -14.94
N PRO A 32 6.54 -0.80 -16.05
CA PRO A 32 5.18 -0.28 -16.07
C PRO A 32 4.08 -1.35 -15.88
N LYS A 33 4.41 -2.62 -15.84
CA LYS A 33 3.47 -3.69 -15.55
C LYS A 33 3.34 -3.98 -14.07
N THR A 34 4.37 -3.65 -13.29
CA THR A 34 4.34 -3.83 -11.85
C THR A 34 3.78 -2.59 -11.17
N ILE A 35 2.66 -2.77 -10.46
CA ILE A 35 1.95 -1.73 -9.75
C ILE A 35 1.76 -2.18 -8.31
N TYR A 36 2.05 -1.31 -7.37
CA TYR A 36 1.77 -1.50 -5.95
C TYR A 36 0.58 -0.65 -5.53
N LEU A 37 -0.24 -1.18 -4.63
CA LEU A 37 -1.43 -0.53 -4.13
C LEU A 37 -1.51 -0.66 -2.61
N ALA A 38 -1.49 0.46 -1.93
CA ALA A 38 -1.70 0.56 -0.49
C ALA A 38 -3.20 0.65 -0.21
N ALA A 39 -3.70 -0.24 0.62
CA ALA A 39 -5.12 -0.32 0.92
C ALA A 39 -5.38 -0.58 2.41
N GLY A 40 -6.63 -0.43 2.81
CA GLY A 40 -7.08 -0.75 4.16
C GLY A 40 -8.53 -1.22 4.17
N ALA A 41 -8.89 -1.94 5.21
CA ALA A 41 -10.27 -2.33 5.46
C ALA A 41 -11.13 -1.10 5.76
N GLY A 42 -12.31 -1.06 5.18
CA GLY A 42 -13.31 -0.03 5.42
C GLY A 42 -13.01 1.34 4.82
N GLY A 43 -13.97 1.89 4.11
CA GLY A 43 -14.00 3.30 3.70
C GLY A 43 -14.59 4.18 4.80
N GLY A 44 -14.78 5.48 4.51
CA GLY A 44 -15.34 6.45 5.46
C GLY A 44 -16.75 6.13 6.00
N ALA A 45 -17.41 5.10 5.48
CA ALA A 45 -18.71 4.60 5.94
C ALA A 45 -18.61 3.27 6.71
N ALA A 46 -17.39 2.78 7.01
CA ALA A 46 -17.23 1.55 7.78
C ALA A 46 -17.76 1.75 9.21
N PRO A 47 -18.43 0.73 9.79
CA PRO A 47 -18.83 0.75 11.19
C PRO A 47 -17.67 1.07 12.12
N ALA A 48 -17.94 1.75 13.23
CA ALA A 48 -16.91 2.21 14.17
C ALA A 48 -16.12 1.05 14.84
N ASP A 49 -16.68 -0.14 14.85
CA ASP A 49 -16.09 -1.38 15.36
C ASP A 49 -15.32 -2.19 14.31
N THR A 50 -15.25 -1.69 13.06
CA THR A 50 -14.49 -2.37 12.02
C THR A 50 -13.01 -2.36 12.37
N VAL A 51 -12.42 -3.57 12.46
CA VAL A 51 -10.99 -3.74 12.66
C VAL A 51 -10.26 -3.07 11.48
N GLN A 52 -9.47 -2.06 11.80
CA GLN A 52 -8.67 -1.37 10.80
C GLN A 52 -7.45 -2.24 10.47
N GLU A 53 -7.45 -2.82 9.31
CA GLU A 53 -6.35 -3.62 8.79
C GLU A 53 -5.81 -3.00 7.51
N GLY A 54 -4.48 -2.98 7.38
CA GLY A 54 -3.79 -2.52 6.19
C GLY A 54 -3.29 -3.69 5.35
N ALA A 55 -3.15 -3.45 4.06
CA ALA A 55 -2.51 -4.39 3.16
C ALA A 55 -1.77 -3.67 2.03
N LEU A 56 -0.74 -4.32 1.55
CA LEU A 56 -0.04 -3.96 0.32
C LEU A 56 -0.36 -5.02 -0.73
N TYR A 57 -0.80 -4.57 -1.88
CA TYR A 57 -1.07 -5.43 -3.04
C TYR A 57 -0.08 -5.12 -4.15
N ARG A 58 0.18 -6.13 -4.98
CA ARG A 58 1.01 -5.99 -6.16
C ARG A 58 0.31 -6.61 -7.37
N SER A 59 0.30 -5.85 -8.46
CA SER A 59 0.03 -6.34 -9.80
C SER A 59 1.34 -6.56 -10.55
N ARG A 60 1.36 -7.52 -11.47
CA ARG A 60 2.46 -7.74 -12.43
C ARG A 60 1.98 -7.73 -13.88
N ASP A 61 0.72 -7.40 -14.10
CA ASP A 61 0.02 -7.42 -15.38
C ASP A 61 -0.63 -6.08 -15.74
N ALA A 62 -0.04 -4.99 -15.25
CA ALA A 62 -0.51 -3.62 -15.46
C ALA A 62 -1.90 -3.33 -14.84
N GLY A 63 -2.21 -3.98 -13.72
CA GLY A 63 -3.39 -3.73 -12.93
C GLY A 63 -4.60 -4.60 -13.28
N GLU A 64 -4.41 -5.68 -14.05
CA GLU A 64 -5.50 -6.60 -14.35
C GLU A 64 -5.80 -7.52 -13.16
N THR A 65 -4.74 -7.99 -12.46
CA THR A 65 -4.86 -8.77 -11.23
C THR A 65 -3.97 -8.21 -10.13
N TYR A 66 -4.31 -8.48 -8.87
CA TYR A 66 -3.55 -8.06 -7.71
C TYR A 66 -3.41 -9.18 -6.69
N ASP A 67 -2.17 -9.42 -6.28
CA ASP A 67 -1.85 -10.34 -5.19
C ASP A 67 -1.57 -9.55 -3.91
N ARG A 68 -2.13 -9.99 -2.78
CA ARG A 68 -1.78 -9.45 -1.47
C ARG A 68 -0.39 -9.91 -1.08
N LEU A 69 0.47 -8.98 -0.69
CA LEU A 69 1.79 -9.29 -0.18
C LEU A 69 1.72 -9.69 1.30
N ASP A 70 2.44 -10.73 1.66
CA ASP A 70 2.60 -11.15 3.05
C ASP A 70 3.72 -10.32 3.70
N LEU A 71 3.36 -9.46 4.66
CA LEU A 71 4.31 -8.65 5.42
C LEU A 71 4.77 -9.34 6.72
N GLY A 72 4.43 -10.61 6.91
CA GLY A 72 4.78 -11.40 8.09
C GLY A 72 3.87 -11.19 9.31
N GLU A 73 2.92 -10.26 9.22
CA GLU A 73 1.94 -9.99 10.28
C GLU A 73 0.68 -9.31 9.73
N THR A 74 -0.35 -9.25 10.54
CA THR A 74 -1.51 -8.38 10.28
C THR A 74 -1.10 -6.92 10.54
N VAL A 75 -1.19 -6.09 9.52
CA VAL A 75 -0.82 -4.66 9.61
C VAL A 75 -1.88 -3.91 10.41
N PRO A 76 -1.54 -3.29 11.55
CA PRO A 76 -2.49 -2.51 12.32
C PRO A 76 -2.78 -1.18 11.62
N GLY A 77 -4.06 -0.90 11.41
CA GLY A 77 -4.47 0.30 10.69
C GLY A 77 -4.30 0.18 9.17
N ARG A 78 -4.67 1.22 8.46
CA ARG A 78 -4.63 1.24 7.00
C ARG A 78 -3.20 1.41 6.49
N MET A 79 -2.86 0.77 5.38
CA MET A 79 -1.66 1.12 4.64
C MET A 79 -1.86 2.46 3.93
N MET A 80 -0.95 3.40 4.13
CA MET A 80 -1.16 4.81 3.76
C MET A 80 -0.25 5.28 2.63
N ALA A 81 0.97 4.76 2.54
CA ALA A 81 1.97 5.26 1.60
C ALA A 81 2.88 4.14 1.13
N ILE A 82 3.39 4.28 -0.08
CA ILE A 82 4.38 3.40 -0.70
C ILE A 82 5.50 4.28 -1.25
N ALA A 83 6.74 3.81 -1.11
CA ALA A 83 7.89 4.39 -1.79
C ALA A 83 8.79 3.26 -2.33
N ILE A 84 9.38 3.49 -3.48
CA ILE A 84 10.37 2.58 -4.08
C ILE A 84 11.60 3.41 -4.42
N ASP A 85 12.77 2.88 -4.07
CA ASP A 85 14.02 3.49 -4.47
C ASP A 85 14.23 3.32 -5.99
N ALA A 86 14.24 4.42 -6.72
CA ALA A 86 14.42 4.39 -8.18
C ALA A 86 15.80 3.88 -8.61
N ALA A 87 16.82 4.00 -7.75
CA ALA A 87 18.16 3.48 -7.99
C ALA A 87 18.31 1.99 -7.64
N ALA A 88 17.42 1.48 -6.76
CA ALA A 88 17.37 0.10 -6.33
C ALA A 88 15.91 -0.37 -6.24
N PRO A 89 15.24 -0.70 -7.36
CA PRO A 89 13.79 -0.97 -7.40
C PRO A 89 13.30 -2.14 -6.55
N ASP A 90 14.21 -3.00 -6.09
CA ASP A 90 13.91 -4.06 -5.12
C ASP A 90 13.74 -3.52 -3.68
N HIS A 91 14.16 -2.28 -3.43
CA HIS A 91 13.95 -1.61 -2.15
C HIS A 91 12.59 -0.94 -2.12
N ILE A 92 11.67 -1.54 -1.39
CA ILE A 92 10.27 -1.12 -1.26
C ILE A 92 10.01 -0.75 0.19
N TYR A 93 9.32 0.35 0.39
CA TYR A 93 8.90 0.83 1.69
C TYR A 93 7.40 1.07 1.68
N CYS A 94 6.73 0.71 2.77
CA CYS A 94 5.34 1.11 2.97
C CYS A 94 5.08 1.46 4.43
N ALA A 95 4.15 2.38 4.65
CA ALA A 95 3.84 2.88 5.98
C ALA A 95 2.36 2.74 6.30
N ALA A 96 2.07 2.23 7.51
CA ALA A 96 0.73 2.15 8.05
C ALA A 96 0.33 3.44 8.78
N TYR A 97 -0.97 3.69 8.87
CA TYR A 97 -1.54 4.82 9.61
C TYR A 97 -1.11 4.87 11.08
N SER A 98 -0.91 3.72 11.70
CA SER A 98 -0.46 3.55 13.07
C SER A 98 1.02 3.85 13.30
N GLY A 99 1.78 4.14 12.22
CA GLY A 99 3.19 4.56 12.29
C GLY A 99 4.20 3.43 12.11
N GLU A 100 3.76 2.21 11.83
CA GLU A 100 4.65 1.13 11.41
C GLU A 100 5.14 1.39 9.98
N VAL A 101 6.42 1.11 9.75
CA VAL A 101 7.07 1.17 8.44
C VAL A 101 7.62 -0.21 8.13
N TYR A 102 7.21 -0.74 7.00
CA TYR A 102 7.70 -2.01 6.46
C TYR A 102 8.65 -1.73 5.32
N SER A 103 9.75 -2.45 5.27
CA SER A 103 10.75 -2.34 4.21
C SER A 103 11.14 -3.71 3.69
N SER A 104 11.30 -3.81 2.39
CA SER A 104 11.87 -4.97 1.70
C SER A 104 13.07 -4.52 0.89
N ALA A 105 14.08 -5.38 0.74
CA ALA A 105 15.24 -5.18 -0.10
C ALA A 105 15.34 -6.25 -1.21
N ASP A 106 14.29 -7.04 -1.39
CA ASP A 106 14.25 -8.18 -2.31
C ASP A 106 12.95 -8.24 -3.13
N GLY A 107 12.45 -7.09 -3.50
CA GLY A 107 11.24 -6.96 -4.33
C GLY A 107 9.95 -7.42 -3.63
N GLY A 108 9.91 -7.37 -2.29
CA GLY A 108 8.74 -7.73 -1.50
C GLY A 108 8.62 -9.21 -1.15
N SER A 109 9.74 -9.97 -1.23
CA SER A 109 9.77 -11.37 -0.82
C SER A 109 9.94 -11.55 0.68
N ASN A 110 10.73 -10.66 1.32
CA ASN A 110 10.91 -10.59 2.75
C ASN A 110 10.74 -9.15 3.24
N TRP A 111 10.21 -9.01 4.47
CA TRP A 111 9.91 -7.71 5.05
C TRP A 111 10.51 -7.56 6.43
N SER A 112 11.01 -6.35 6.71
CA SER A 112 11.44 -5.91 8.02
C SER A 112 10.51 -4.79 8.49
N LYS A 113 10.20 -4.79 9.80
CA LYS A 113 9.37 -3.75 10.41
C LYS A 113 10.19 -2.83 11.29
N SER A 114 9.93 -1.56 11.16
CA SER A 114 10.33 -0.50 12.08
C SER A 114 9.12 0.32 12.50
N ARG A 115 9.29 1.18 13.48
CA ARG A 115 8.23 2.08 13.92
C ARG A 115 8.77 3.49 14.04
N THR A 116 8.02 4.45 13.52
CA THR A 116 8.33 5.86 13.75
C THR A 116 8.28 6.17 15.25
N PRO A 117 9.20 7.00 15.78
CA PRO A 117 9.17 7.41 17.18
C PRO A 117 7.80 8.01 17.56
N ALA A 118 7.29 7.65 18.73
CA ALA A 118 5.96 8.10 19.18
C ALA A 118 5.84 9.63 19.25
N GLU A 119 6.93 10.32 19.47
CA GLU A 119 6.97 11.79 19.48
C GLU A 119 6.76 12.38 18.09
N ALA A 120 7.20 11.70 17.02
CA ALA A 120 7.00 12.13 15.65
C ALA A 120 5.55 11.89 15.17
N THR A 121 4.83 10.97 15.81
CA THR A 121 3.47 10.56 15.38
C THR A 121 2.34 11.13 16.26
N ARG A 122 2.65 11.89 17.31
CA ARG A 122 1.65 12.41 18.28
C ARG A 122 0.52 13.22 17.66
N HIS A 123 0.74 13.79 16.48
CA HIS A 123 -0.24 14.64 15.79
C HIS A 123 -0.19 14.50 14.26
N LEU A 124 0.56 13.54 13.74
CA LEU A 124 0.78 13.40 12.30
C LEU A 124 0.38 12.01 11.84
N HIS A 125 -0.59 11.98 10.98
CA HIS A 125 -0.82 10.81 10.14
C HIS A 125 0.34 10.68 9.15
N VAL A 126 0.78 9.47 8.87
CA VAL A 126 1.76 9.26 7.80
C VAL A 126 1.08 9.59 6.47
N TYR A 127 1.54 10.63 5.84
CA TYR A 127 1.22 11.03 4.49
C TYR A 127 2.49 10.86 3.64
N PRO A 128 2.57 11.26 2.40
CA PRO A 128 3.39 10.65 1.38
C PRO A 128 4.81 10.30 1.84
N MET A 129 5.30 9.18 1.35
CA MET A 129 6.67 8.71 1.51
C MET A 129 7.42 8.93 0.20
N VAL A 130 8.67 9.37 0.26
CA VAL A 130 9.52 9.57 -0.90
C VAL A 130 10.90 8.97 -0.62
N CYS A 131 11.43 8.20 -1.56
CA CYS A 131 12.84 7.83 -1.59
C CYS A 131 13.60 8.91 -2.37
N GLY A 132 14.58 9.50 -1.73
CA GLY A 132 15.44 10.50 -2.33
C GLY A 132 16.80 9.93 -2.74
#